data_2dd8ac8d95efa936e5dad335ae21bae8
#
_entry.id   2dd8ac8d95efa936e5dad335ae21bae8
#
_cell.length_a   1.000
_cell.length_b   1.000
_cell.length_c   1.000
_cell.angle_alpha   90.00
_cell.angle_beta   90.00
_cell.angle_gamma   90.00
#
_symmetry.space_group_name_H-M   'P 1'
#
loop_
_entity.id
_entity.type
_entity.pdbx_description
1 polymer ?
#
loop_
_entity_poly.entity_id
_entity_poly.type
_entity_poly.pdbx_seq_one_letter_code
_entity_poly.pdbx_strand_id
1 'polypeptide(L)'
;MKQFILLQVVFLIGLSATSQKPCSRPEFRQFDFWIGEWEAFAPNGNKGGDSKISIILDSCVILEEWTSANAQQGLIYSGKSFNMYNAATHQWQQTWVDNTGNTTEFLRGEGKDGKIIYYADKVVDAKGKNFIRRLTFTKLDNDKVRQLGERSDDGGKTWTTEYDLEYRRKK
;
A
#
# COMPACT_ATOMS: atom_id res chain seq x y z
N MET A 1 59.52 -20.57 -47.37
CA MET A 1 58.93 -19.89 -46.24
C MET A 1 57.42 -20.04 -46.34
N LYS A 2 56.79 -20.88 -45.44
CA LYS A 2 55.32 -21.07 -45.39
C LYS A 2 54.76 -20.14 -44.33
N GLN A 3 53.91 -19.17 -44.74
CA GLN A 3 53.17 -18.31 -43.82
C GLN A 3 51.94 -19.06 -43.30
N PHE A 4 51.88 -19.25 -41.98
CA PHE A 4 50.66 -19.70 -41.30
C PHE A 4 49.77 -18.52 -40.99
N ILE A 5 48.59 -18.46 -41.61
CA ILE A 5 47.57 -17.45 -41.28
C ILE A 5 46.79 -18.05 -40.11
N LEU A 6 46.89 -17.40 -38.94
CA LEU A 6 46.11 -17.75 -37.72
C LEU A 6 44.74 -17.04 -37.81
N LEU A 7 43.71 -17.81 -38.07
CA LEU A 7 42.33 -17.34 -38.11
C LEU A 7 41.80 -17.22 -36.67
N GLN A 8 41.70 -16.01 -36.15
CA GLN A 8 41.07 -15.77 -34.85
C GLN A 8 39.53 -15.78 -35.01
N VAL A 9 38.90 -16.80 -34.46
CA VAL A 9 37.42 -16.87 -34.34
C VAL A 9 36.98 -16.05 -33.13
N VAL A 10 36.42 -14.84 -33.34
CA VAL A 10 35.82 -14.03 -32.27
C VAL A 10 34.44 -14.59 -31.96
N PHE A 11 34.27 -15.23 -30.79
CA PHE A 11 33.00 -15.66 -30.27
C PHE A 11 32.26 -14.46 -29.67
N LEU A 12 31.30 -13.90 -30.39
CA LEU A 12 30.36 -12.89 -29.88
C LEU A 12 29.35 -13.59 -28.96
N ILE A 13 29.61 -13.54 -27.65
CA ILE A 13 28.62 -13.97 -26.64
C ILE A 13 27.54 -12.86 -26.59
N GLY A 14 26.42 -13.10 -27.24
CA GLY A 14 25.25 -12.24 -27.15
C GLY A 14 24.69 -12.27 -25.72
N LEU A 15 24.94 -11.25 -24.94
CA LEU A 15 24.28 -11.01 -23.65
C LEU A 15 22.80 -10.65 -23.96
N SER A 16 21.90 -11.60 -23.84
CA SER A 16 20.47 -11.35 -23.82
C SER A 16 20.15 -10.57 -22.54
N ALA A 17 20.05 -9.24 -22.63
CA ALA A 17 19.52 -8.42 -21.56
C ALA A 17 18.02 -8.74 -21.43
N THR A 18 17.65 -9.59 -20.47
CA THR A 18 16.27 -9.78 -20.07
C THR A 18 15.80 -8.47 -19.41
N SER A 19 14.93 -7.72 -20.09
CA SER A 19 14.27 -6.55 -19.51
C SER A 19 13.51 -6.99 -18.26
N GLN A 20 13.93 -6.55 -17.10
CA GLN A 20 13.22 -6.80 -15.86
C GLN A 20 11.84 -6.12 -15.93
N LYS A 21 10.76 -6.84 -15.59
CA LYS A 21 9.42 -6.26 -15.55
C LYS A 21 9.40 -5.05 -14.60
N PRO A 22 8.70 -3.98 -14.95
CA PRO A 22 8.49 -2.87 -14.03
C PRO A 22 7.98 -3.35 -12.68
N CYS A 23 8.39 -2.68 -11.61
CA CYS A 23 7.91 -2.91 -10.22
C CYS A 23 7.96 -4.37 -9.73
N SER A 24 8.91 -5.18 -10.26
CA SER A 24 9.07 -6.59 -9.86
C SER A 24 10.08 -6.81 -8.72
N ARG A 25 10.84 -5.78 -8.34
CA ARG A 25 11.80 -5.88 -7.24
C ARG A 25 11.10 -6.13 -5.90
N PRO A 26 11.76 -6.77 -4.92
CA PRO A 26 11.16 -7.16 -3.63
C PRO A 26 10.47 -6.01 -2.90
N GLU A 27 10.99 -4.79 -2.98
CA GLU A 27 10.42 -3.62 -2.32
C GLU A 27 8.99 -3.32 -2.77
N PHE A 28 8.69 -3.53 -4.06
CA PHE A 28 7.34 -3.34 -4.60
C PHE A 28 6.36 -4.44 -4.17
N ARG A 29 6.86 -5.58 -3.64
CA ARG A 29 6.05 -6.76 -3.27
C ARG A 29 5.81 -6.85 -1.76
N GLN A 30 6.34 -5.92 -0.97
CA GLN A 30 6.21 -5.92 0.49
C GLN A 30 4.75 -5.84 0.98
N PHE A 31 3.82 -5.30 0.17
CA PHE A 31 2.41 -5.15 0.53
C PHE A 31 1.50 -6.18 -0.16
N ASP A 32 2.04 -7.13 -0.90
CA ASP A 32 1.27 -8.16 -1.61
C ASP A 32 0.42 -9.05 -0.69
N PHE A 33 0.74 -9.10 0.60
CA PHE A 33 -0.02 -9.85 1.60
C PHE A 33 -1.47 -9.35 1.76
N TRP A 34 -1.76 -8.12 1.32
CA TRP A 34 -3.09 -7.52 1.40
C TRP A 34 -3.94 -7.76 0.15
N ILE A 35 -3.38 -8.29 -0.95
CA ILE A 35 -4.11 -8.54 -2.18
C ILE A 35 -5.20 -9.59 -1.97
N GLY A 36 -6.42 -9.32 -2.47
CA GLY A 36 -7.56 -10.23 -2.38
C GLY A 36 -8.88 -9.52 -2.06
N GLU A 37 -9.89 -10.31 -1.72
CA GLU A 37 -11.19 -9.81 -1.28
C GLU A 37 -11.37 -10.04 0.21
N TRP A 38 -11.87 -9.04 0.92
CA TRP A 38 -11.88 -8.99 2.36
C TRP A 38 -13.20 -8.48 2.94
N GLU A 39 -13.54 -8.99 4.10
CA GLU A 39 -14.49 -8.37 5.02
C GLU A 39 -13.71 -7.76 6.19
N ALA A 40 -13.98 -6.49 6.51
CA ALA A 40 -13.29 -5.79 7.60
C ALA A 40 -14.21 -5.67 8.82
N PHE A 41 -13.68 -5.98 10.01
CA PHE A 41 -14.41 -6.00 11.26
C PHE A 41 -13.74 -5.08 12.29
N ALA A 42 -14.55 -4.33 13.02
CA ALA A 42 -14.11 -3.57 14.18
C ALA A 42 -13.80 -4.50 15.38
N PRO A 43 -13.08 -4.03 16.42
CA PRO A 43 -12.74 -4.86 17.60
C PRO A 43 -13.96 -5.41 18.37
N ASN A 44 -15.12 -4.75 18.27
CA ASN A 44 -16.38 -5.23 18.85
C ASN A 44 -17.08 -6.32 18.02
N GLY A 45 -16.47 -6.76 16.91
CA GLY A 45 -17.01 -7.78 16.01
C GLY A 45 -17.99 -7.28 14.95
N ASN A 46 -18.33 -6.01 14.95
CA ASN A 46 -19.21 -5.45 13.92
C ASN A 46 -18.46 -5.35 12.58
N LYS A 47 -19.16 -5.75 11.49
CA LYS A 47 -18.62 -5.57 10.15
C LYS A 47 -18.58 -4.08 9.80
N GLY A 48 -17.38 -3.58 9.48
CA GLY A 48 -17.16 -2.21 9.04
C GLY A 48 -17.41 -2.02 7.54
N GLY A 49 -17.03 -3.03 6.74
CA GLY A 49 -17.18 -2.95 5.29
C GLY A 49 -16.58 -4.13 4.54
N ASP A 50 -16.58 -4.00 3.22
CA ASP A 50 -15.94 -4.89 2.27
C ASP A 50 -14.83 -4.14 1.54
N SER A 51 -13.76 -4.85 1.21
CA SER A 51 -12.66 -4.29 0.45
C SER A 51 -12.15 -5.28 -0.58
N LYS A 52 -11.91 -4.79 -1.80
CA LYS A 52 -11.24 -5.53 -2.86
C LYS A 52 -9.89 -4.88 -3.13
N ILE A 53 -8.84 -5.69 -3.04
CA ILE A 53 -7.47 -5.24 -3.22
C ILE A 53 -6.90 -5.92 -4.46
N SER A 54 -6.47 -5.14 -5.44
CA SER A 54 -5.94 -5.63 -6.71
C SER A 54 -4.62 -4.96 -7.08
N ILE A 55 -3.82 -5.67 -7.89
CA ILE A 55 -2.62 -5.09 -8.49
C ILE A 55 -2.99 -4.52 -9.85
N ILE A 56 -2.58 -3.29 -10.12
CA ILE A 56 -2.79 -2.58 -11.38
C ILE A 56 -1.48 -1.98 -11.91
N LEU A 57 -1.50 -1.39 -13.11
CA LEU A 57 -0.38 -0.68 -13.75
C LEU A 57 0.92 -1.52 -13.76
N ASP A 58 0.86 -2.70 -14.40
CA ASP A 58 2.00 -3.62 -14.53
C ASP A 58 2.68 -3.96 -13.19
N SER A 59 1.88 -4.12 -12.16
CA SER A 59 2.28 -4.45 -10.79
C SER A 59 2.92 -3.29 -9.99
N CYS A 60 2.78 -2.05 -10.43
CA CYS A 60 3.35 -0.89 -9.75
C CYS A 60 2.45 -0.28 -8.69
N VAL A 61 1.14 -0.55 -8.73
CA VAL A 61 0.15 0.02 -7.81
C VAL A 61 -0.74 -1.08 -7.23
N ILE A 62 -0.98 -1.02 -5.93
CA ILE A 62 -1.99 -1.80 -5.23
C ILE A 62 -3.18 -0.87 -5.03
N LEU A 63 -4.31 -1.22 -5.67
CA LEU A 63 -5.57 -0.50 -5.59
C LEU A 63 -6.48 -1.16 -4.56
N GLU A 64 -6.99 -0.39 -3.62
CA GLU A 64 -8.12 -0.77 -2.78
C GLU A 64 -9.41 -0.16 -3.29
N GLU A 65 -10.49 -0.93 -3.24
CA GLU A 65 -11.87 -0.49 -3.45
C GLU A 65 -12.68 -0.85 -2.21
N TRP A 66 -12.96 0.16 -1.38
CA TRP A 66 -13.67 0.04 -0.10
C TRP A 66 -15.14 0.39 -0.23
N THR A 67 -16.00 -0.36 0.48
CA THR A 67 -17.42 -0.02 0.68
C THR A 67 -17.84 -0.35 2.11
N SER A 68 -18.41 0.61 2.82
CA SER A 68 -18.94 0.41 4.18
C SER A 68 -20.14 -0.54 4.20
N ALA A 69 -20.22 -1.37 5.25
CA ALA A 69 -21.30 -2.33 5.44
C ALA A 69 -22.66 -1.65 5.68
N ASN A 70 -22.66 -0.46 6.29
CA ASN A 70 -23.86 0.27 6.67
C ASN A 70 -23.81 1.71 6.19
N ALA A 71 -24.98 2.26 5.87
CA ALA A 71 -25.12 3.68 5.57
C ALA A 71 -24.89 4.54 6.83
N GLN A 72 -24.15 5.62 6.67
CA GLN A 72 -24.02 6.67 7.66
C GLN A 72 -24.72 7.92 7.15
N GLN A 73 -25.72 8.41 7.89
CA GLN A 73 -26.55 9.56 7.47
C GLN A 73 -27.15 9.40 6.06
N GLY A 74 -27.55 8.15 5.71
CA GLY A 74 -28.14 7.83 4.41
C GLY A 74 -27.14 7.60 3.27
N LEU A 75 -25.84 7.75 3.50
CA LEU A 75 -24.78 7.51 2.52
C LEU A 75 -24.04 6.21 2.83
N ILE A 76 -23.93 5.31 1.84
CA ILE A 76 -22.95 4.23 1.87
C ILE A 76 -21.59 4.86 1.57
N TYR A 77 -20.74 4.95 2.60
CA TYR A 77 -19.40 5.47 2.44
C TYR A 77 -18.56 4.51 1.60
N SER A 78 -17.88 5.04 0.59
CA SER A 78 -17.00 4.27 -0.26
C SER A 78 -15.79 5.11 -0.67
N GLY A 79 -14.69 4.43 -0.96
CA GLY A 79 -13.48 5.10 -1.39
C GLY A 79 -12.49 4.14 -2.04
N LYS A 80 -11.42 4.73 -2.54
CA LYS A 80 -10.31 3.99 -3.14
C LYS A 80 -8.99 4.47 -2.59
N SER A 81 -8.05 3.55 -2.37
CA SER A 81 -6.67 3.91 -2.09
C SER A 81 -5.73 3.41 -3.19
N PHE A 82 -4.78 4.26 -3.56
CA PHE A 82 -3.69 3.92 -4.45
C PHE A 82 -2.43 3.80 -3.62
N ASN A 83 -1.88 2.61 -3.56
CA ASN A 83 -0.70 2.30 -2.76
C ASN A 83 0.46 1.96 -3.68
N MET A 84 1.59 2.65 -3.54
CA MET A 84 2.74 2.48 -4.42
C MET A 84 4.06 2.63 -3.69
N TYR A 85 5.06 1.89 -4.12
CA TYR A 85 6.44 2.11 -3.69
C TYR A 85 7.11 3.09 -4.65
N ASN A 86 7.51 4.25 -4.15
CA ASN A 86 8.25 5.23 -4.92
C ASN A 86 9.74 4.89 -4.91
N ALA A 87 10.25 4.44 -6.06
CA ALA A 87 11.65 4.01 -6.18
C ALA A 87 12.67 5.15 -6.05
N ALA A 88 12.26 6.39 -6.30
CA ALA A 88 13.15 7.55 -6.18
C ALA A 88 13.36 7.99 -4.73
N THR A 89 12.32 7.86 -3.90
CA THR A 89 12.38 8.24 -2.48
C THR A 89 12.57 7.04 -1.55
N HIS A 90 12.49 5.82 -2.06
CA HIS A 90 12.48 4.58 -1.30
C HIS A 90 11.37 4.52 -0.23
N GLN A 91 10.20 5.08 -0.55
CA GLN A 91 9.06 5.20 0.35
C GLN A 91 7.82 4.52 -0.23
N TRP A 92 7.06 3.86 0.63
CA TRP A 92 5.66 3.54 0.36
C TRP A 92 4.82 4.81 0.48
N GLN A 93 3.90 5.00 -0.45
CA GLN A 93 2.98 6.14 -0.50
C GLN A 93 1.56 5.65 -0.70
N GLN A 94 0.58 6.35 -0.09
CA GLN A 94 -0.82 6.08 -0.28
C GLN A 94 -1.58 7.39 -0.53
N THR A 95 -2.47 7.37 -1.51
CA THR A 95 -3.51 8.39 -1.69
C THR A 95 -4.86 7.72 -1.52
N TRP A 96 -5.65 8.21 -0.56
CA TRP A 96 -7.04 7.83 -0.35
C TRP A 96 -7.95 8.91 -0.94
N VAL A 97 -9.03 8.48 -1.63
CA VAL A 97 -10.11 9.35 -2.12
C VAL A 97 -11.45 8.70 -1.79
N ASP A 98 -12.49 9.51 -1.48
CA ASP A 98 -13.78 8.98 -1.10
C ASP A 98 -14.96 9.72 -1.74
N ASN A 99 -16.15 9.14 -1.61
CA ASN A 99 -17.39 9.67 -2.19
C ASN A 99 -18.00 10.84 -1.40
N THR A 100 -17.30 11.37 -0.40
CA THR A 100 -17.62 12.65 0.24
C THR A 100 -16.79 13.81 -0.31
N GLY A 101 -15.89 13.51 -1.27
CA GLY A 101 -15.00 14.49 -1.88
C GLY A 101 -13.73 14.78 -1.07
N ASN A 102 -13.46 13.97 -0.05
CA ASN A 102 -12.22 14.10 0.73
C ASN A 102 -11.07 13.30 0.12
N THR A 103 -9.86 13.74 0.41
CA THR A 103 -8.63 13.03 0.11
C THR A 103 -7.71 13.02 1.32
N THR A 104 -6.93 11.95 1.47
CA THR A 104 -5.83 11.89 2.45
C THR A 104 -4.60 11.35 1.75
N GLU A 105 -3.48 12.06 1.91
CA GLU A 105 -2.20 11.68 1.34
C GLU A 105 -1.22 11.26 2.43
N PHE A 106 -0.66 10.08 2.28
CA PHE A 106 0.42 9.54 3.08
C PHE A 106 1.66 9.46 2.18
N LEU A 107 2.50 10.48 2.23
CA LEU A 107 3.62 10.63 1.31
C LEU A 107 4.91 9.97 1.82
N ARG A 108 4.91 9.51 3.06
CA ARG A 108 6.03 8.84 3.69
C ARG A 108 5.57 7.51 4.29
N GLY A 109 6.24 6.43 3.92
CA GLY A 109 5.92 5.11 4.46
C GLY A 109 7.06 4.12 4.26
N GLU A 110 7.05 3.10 5.08
CA GLU A 110 8.03 2.02 5.07
C GLU A 110 7.36 0.65 5.12
N GLY A 111 8.00 -0.34 4.50
CA GLY A 111 7.57 -1.74 4.50
C GLY A 111 8.65 -2.64 5.06
N LYS A 112 8.30 -3.47 6.05
CA LYS A 112 9.20 -4.46 6.64
C LYS A 112 8.43 -5.54 7.41
N ASP A 113 8.88 -6.79 7.28
CA ASP A 113 8.46 -7.92 8.10
C ASP A 113 6.93 -8.10 8.19
N GLY A 114 6.23 -7.99 7.03
CA GLY A 114 4.78 -8.13 6.95
C GLY A 114 4.01 -6.90 7.49
N LYS A 115 4.66 -5.76 7.58
CA LYS A 115 4.04 -4.47 7.93
C LYS A 115 4.29 -3.44 6.86
N ILE A 116 3.29 -2.58 6.66
CA ILE A 116 3.44 -1.30 5.95
C ILE A 116 2.96 -0.22 6.90
N ILE A 117 3.77 0.82 7.09
CA ILE A 117 3.44 1.96 7.94
C ILE A 117 3.51 3.22 7.08
N TYR A 118 2.45 4.00 7.09
CA TYR A 118 2.35 5.27 6.38
C TYR A 118 2.22 6.43 7.36
N TYR A 119 2.71 7.61 6.95
CA TYR A 119 2.58 8.86 7.71
C TYR A 119 2.05 9.98 6.82
N ALA A 120 1.04 10.71 7.32
CA ALA A 120 0.56 11.98 6.80
C ALA A 120 1.00 13.07 7.78
N ASP A 121 2.08 13.77 7.44
CA ASP A 121 2.78 14.68 8.37
C ASP A 121 2.15 16.08 8.46
N LYS A 122 1.20 16.40 7.59
CA LYS A 122 0.57 17.73 7.53
C LYS A 122 -0.92 17.61 7.22
N VAL A 123 -1.69 17.21 8.20
CA VAL A 123 -3.15 17.17 8.09
C VAL A 123 -3.72 18.35 8.89
N VAL A 124 -4.76 18.98 8.36
CA VAL A 124 -5.42 20.12 9.00
C VAL A 124 -6.87 19.74 9.26
N ASP A 125 -7.35 19.91 10.47
CA ASP A 125 -8.76 19.67 10.80
C ASP A 125 -9.67 20.87 10.42
N ALA A 126 -10.98 20.68 10.55
CA ALA A 126 -11.97 21.71 10.23
C ALA A 126 -11.82 23.00 11.05
N LYS A 127 -11.05 22.98 12.15
CA LYS A 127 -10.74 24.15 13.00
C LYS A 127 -9.40 24.77 12.67
N GLY A 128 -8.71 24.30 11.62
CA GLY A 128 -7.40 24.79 11.23
C GLY A 128 -6.24 24.28 12.08
N LYS A 129 -6.46 23.27 12.96
CA LYS A 129 -5.41 22.71 13.80
C LYS A 129 -4.62 21.65 13.01
N ASN A 130 -3.30 21.75 13.05
CA ASN A 130 -2.42 20.72 12.48
C ASN A 130 -2.36 19.49 13.36
N PHE A 131 -2.34 18.34 12.71
CA PHE A 131 -2.11 17.04 13.32
C PHE A 131 -1.39 16.11 12.31
N ILE A 132 -0.92 14.98 12.78
CA ILE A 132 -0.32 13.95 11.94
C ILE A 132 -1.13 12.67 12.05
N ARG A 133 -1.15 11.87 10.99
CA ARG A 133 -1.75 10.53 10.97
C ARG A 133 -0.68 9.46 10.75
N ARG A 134 -0.92 8.32 11.36
CA ARG A 134 -0.20 7.08 11.06
C ARG A 134 -1.20 6.01 10.67
N LEU A 135 -0.92 5.30 9.60
CA LEU A 135 -1.73 4.18 9.13
C LEU A 135 -0.82 2.95 9.04
N THR A 136 -1.18 1.90 9.78
CA THR A 136 -0.37 0.68 9.85
C THR A 136 -1.18 -0.51 9.36
N PHE A 137 -0.66 -1.20 8.36
CA PHE A 137 -1.13 -2.53 7.95
C PHE A 137 -0.18 -3.59 8.51
N THR A 138 -0.73 -4.62 9.13
CA THR A 138 0.05 -5.74 9.68
C THR A 138 -0.54 -7.05 9.17
N LYS A 139 0.26 -7.86 8.50
CA LYS A 139 -0.09 -9.25 8.21
C LYS A 139 -0.16 -10.02 9.52
N LEU A 140 -1.34 -10.50 9.90
CA LEU A 140 -1.52 -11.35 11.07
C LEU A 140 -1.28 -12.82 10.72
N ASP A 141 -1.86 -13.26 9.60
CA ASP A 141 -1.66 -14.57 8.99
C ASP A 141 -1.94 -14.49 7.47
N ASN A 142 -2.18 -15.62 6.78
CA ASN A 142 -2.46 -15.62 5.33
C ASN A 142 -3.88 -15.11 5.00
N ASP A 143 -4.79 -15.17 5.95
CA ASP A 143 -6.21 -14.84 5.78
C ASP A 143 -6.64 -13.65 6.64
N LYS A 144 -5.68 -13.01 7.33
CA LYS A 144 -5.96 -11.86 8.20
C LYS A 144 -4.92 -10.77 8.08
N VAL A 145 -5.40 -9.54 7.97
CA VAL A 145 -4.61 -8.31 8.00
C VAL A 145 -5.26 -7.33 8.97
N ARG A 146 -4.49 -6.68 9.84
CA ARG A 146 -4.96 -5.57 10.66
C ARG A 146 -4.62 -4.25 10.00
N GLN A 147 -5.59 -3.34 9.96
CA GLN A 147 -5.40 -1.94 9.60
C GLN A 147 -5.70 -1.07 10.82
N LEU A 148 -4.70 -0.31 11.27
CA LEU A 148 -4.79 0.59 12.40
C LEU A 148 -4.54 2.02 11.96
N GLY A 149 -5.55 2.88 12.07
CA GLY A 149 -5.44 4.32 11.84
C GLY A 149 -5.32 5.07 13.16
N GLU A 150 -4.32 5.94 13.26
CA GLU A 150 -4.02 6.69 14.48
C GLU A 150 -3.74 8.15 14.15
N ARG A 151 -4.10 9.02 15.10
CA ARG A 151 -3.87 10.46 15.06
C ARG A 151 -2.96 10.90 16.22
N SER A 152 -2.08 11.85 15.96
CA SER A 152 -1.31 12.55 16.98
C SER A 152 -1.49 14.05 16.86
N ASP A 153 -1.82 14.70 17.95
CA ASP A 153 -1.98 16.16 18.08
C ASP A 153 -0.77 16.84 18.70
N ASP A 154 0.29 16.09 19.04
CA ASP A 154 1.48 16.54 19.75
C ASP A 154 2.80 16.23 19.02
N GLY A 155 2.72 16.06 17.70
CA GLY A 155 3.90 15.81 16.85
C GLY A 155 4.45 14.38 16.96
N GLY A 156 3.58 13.40 17.24
CA GLY A 156 3.95 11.98 17.25
C GLY A 156 4.42 11.45 18.60
N LYS A 157 4.29 12.23 19.69
CA LYS A 157 4.65 11.78 21.04
C LYS A 157 3.59 10.83 21.60
N THR A 158 2.32 11.15 21.41
CA THR A 158 1.18 10.29 21.76
C THR A 158 0.28 10.04 20.57
N TRP A 159 -0.41 8.88 20.57
CA TRP A 159 -1.25 8.45 19.48
C TRP A 159 -2.62 8.03 20.00
N THR A 160 -3.69 8.49 19.32
CA THR A 160 -5.06 8.11 19.58
C THR A 160 -5.57 7.31 18.41
N THR A 161 -6.18 6.15 18.65
CA THR A 161 -6.80 5.33 17.61
C THR A 161 -8.00 6.06 17.00
N GLU A 162 -7.99 6.25 15.69
CA GLU A 162 -9.14 6.74 14.91
C GLU A 162 -10.02 5.56 14.47
N TYR A 163 -9.39 4.46 14.03
CA TYR A 163 -10.05 3.20 13.70
C TYR A 163 -9.08 2.02 13.80
N ASP A 164 -9.64 0.84 14.02
CA ASP A 164 -8.91 -0.43 14.09
C ASP A 164 -9.77 -1.48 13.40
N LEU A 165 -9.26 -2.09 12.35
CA LEU A 165 -10.00 -3.05 11.53
C LEU A 165 -9.19 -4.33 11.35
N GLU A 166 -9.84 -5.48 11.55
CA GLU A 166 -9.33 -6.79 11.15
C GLU A 166 -9.98 -7.18 9.82
N TYR A 167 -9.18 -7.23 8.77
CA TYR A 167 -9.57 -7.77 7.47
C TYR A 167 -9.48 -9.28 7.52
N ARG A 168 -10.59 -9.95 7.17
CA ARG A 168 -10.69 -11.40 7.03
C ARG A 168 -10.93 -11.73 5.58
N ARG A 169 -10.14 -12.65 5.01
CA ARG A 169 -10.24 -13.02 3.60
C ARG A 169 -11.61 -13.64 3.31
N LYS A 170 -12.26 -13.19 2.25
CA LYS A 170 -13.47 -13.83 1.74
C LYS A 170 -13.13 -15.23 1.22
N LYS A 171 -13.99 -16.21 1.56
CA LYS A 171 -13.88 -17.60 1.09
C LYS A 171 -14.67 -17.81 -0.19
#